data_79232b5edeedade82027e2bc191d9c0e
#
_entry.id   79232b5edeedade82027e2bc191d9c0e
#
_cell.length_a   1.000
_cell.length_b   1.000
_cell.length_c   1.000
_cell.angle_alpha   90.00
_cell.angle_beta   90.00
_cell.angle_gamma   90.00
#
_symmetry.space_group_name_H-M   'P 1'
#
loop_
_entity.id
_entity.type
_entity.pdbx_description
1 polymer ?
#
loop_
_entity_poly.entity_id
_entity_poly.type
_entity_poly.pdbx_seq_one_letter_code
_entity_poly.pdbx_strand_id
1 'polypeptide(L)'
;MIQQLKELKEKAELSDRLKSAFLANMSHEIRTPLNAIVGFSELMVTCDDPEEKKEYINIIQSNNELLLRLINDILDLSKIESGIIERRKENFNLAKVCNELFVTIQAKMTNPNVELRLDGPNSECWVLLDRNRLKQVWMNFLTNAVKCTKSGYIKMGYGIEREGLRIYV
;
A
#
# COMPACT_ATOMS: atom_id res chain seq x y z
N MET A 1 8.93 9.39 40.33
CA MET A 1 8.45 10.62 39.68
C MET A 1 9.45 11.22 38.70
N ILE A 2 10.69 11.53 39.07
CA ILE A 2 11.72 12.11 38.16
C ILE A 2 12.07 11.16 37.01
N GLN A 3 12.22 9.87 37.27
CA GLN A 3 12.51 8.84 36.25
C GLN A 3 11.40 8.73 35.20
N GLN A 4 10.14 8.70 35.64
CA GLN A 4 8.97 8.66 34.75
C GLN A 4 8.86 9.92 33.88
N LEU A 5 9.20 11.09 34.43
CA LEU A 5 9.20 12.37 33.69
C LEU A 5 10.29 12.36 32.61
N LYS A 6 11.45 11.77 32.90
CA LYS A 6 12.55 11.61 31.94
C LYS A 6 12.18 10.68 30.79
N GLU A 7 11.58 9.54 31.10
CA GLU A 7 11.10 8.54 30.10
C GLU A 7 10.02 9.14 29.20
N LEU A 8 9.06 9.91 29.77
CA LEU A 8 8.03 10.60 29.00
C LEU A 8 8.61 11.68 28.09
N LYS A 9 9.62 12.44 28.57
CA LYS A 9 10.32 13.44 27.77
C LYS A 9 11.08 12.79 26.62
N GLU A 10 11.86 11.76 26.85
CA GLU A 10 12.60 11.03 25.82
C GLU A 10 11.66 10.43 24.77
N LYS A 11 10.52 9.91 25.19
CA LYS A 11 9.49 9.39 24.27
C LYS A 11 8.86 10.49 23.41
N ALA A 12 8.59 11.66 23.98
CA ALA A 12 8.07 12.82 23.26
C ALA A 12 9.09 13.34 22.25
N GLU A 13 10.36 13.52 22.65
CA GLU A 13 11.43 13.98 21.76
C GLU A 13 11.69 12.99 20.61
N LEU A 14 11.64 11.67 20.87
CA LEU A 14 11.73 10.66 19.82
C LEU A 14 10.56 10.76 18.85
N SER A 15 9.33 10.93 19.34
CA SER A 15 8.13 11.11 18.52
C SER A 15 8.26 12.33 17.61
N ASP A 16 8.72 13.46 18.12
CA ASP A 16 8.89 14.69 17.33
C ASP A 16 9.98 14.55 16.26
N ARG A 17 11.09 13.86 16.57
CA ARG A 17 12.15 13.57 15.59
C ARG A 17 11.63 12.66 14.48
N LEU A 18 10.89 11.60 14.82
CA LEU A 18 10.29 10.68 13.84
C LEU A 18 9.28 11.41 12.94
N LYS A 19 8.48 12.30 13.52
CA LYS A 19 7.52 13.11 12.78
C LYS A 19 8.20 14.08 11.80
N SER A 20 9.27 14.73 12.24
CA SER A 20 10.06 15.64 11.39
C SER A 20 10.76 14.89 10.25
N ALA A 21 11.36 13.74 10.55
CA ALA A 21 11.99 12.89 9.53
C ALA A 21 10.96 12.35 8.53
N PHE A 22 9.77 11.97 8.99
CA PHE A 22 8.67 11.53 8.14
C PHE A 22 8.23 12.64 7.17
N LEU A 23 8.00 13.87 7.66
CA LEU A 23 7.62 15.01 6.82
C LEU A 23 8.69 15.37 5.78
N ALA A 24 9.97 15.31 6.16
CA ALA A 24 11.07 15.54 5.25
C ALA A 24 11.10 14.48 4.14
N ASN A 25 10.98 13.19 4.50
CA ASN A 25 10.93 12.10 3.54
C ASN A 25 9.71 12.21 2.62
N MET A 26 8.52 12.53 3.15
CA MET A 26 7.31 12.73 2.36
C MET A 26 7.45 13.86 1.35
N SER A 27 8.14 14.95 1.73
CA SER A 27 8.41 16.06 0.80
C SER A 27 9.27 15.61 -0.39
N HIS A 28 10.23 14.73 -0.17
CA HIS A 28 11.05 14.14 -1.23
C HIS A 28 10.25 13.16 -2.10
N GLU A 29 9.48 12.27 -1.46
CA GLU A 29 8.63 11.28 -2.15
C GLU A 29 7.55 11.93 -3.02
N ILE A 30 7.03 13.10 -2.62
CA ILE A 30 6.07 13.90 -3.41
C ILE A 30 6.77 14.63 -4.55
N ARG A 31 7.95 15.21 -4.31
CA ARG A 31 8.66 16.04 -5.29
C ARG A 31 9.08 15.23 -6.52
N THR A 32 9.53 14.01 -6.35
CA THR A 32 10.02 13.16 -7.45
C THR A 32 8.95 12.90 -8.51
N PRO A 33 7.77 12.35 -8.20
CA PRO A 33 6.71 12.16 -9.18
C PRO A 33 6.16 13.48 -9.73
N LEU A 34 6.08 14.54 -8.90
CA LEU A 34 5.63 15.85 -9.36
C LEU A 34 6.57 16.43 -10.44
N ASN A 35 7.88 16.37 -10.23
CA ASN A 35 8.87 16.82 -11.20
C ASN A 35 8.80 15.99 -12.50
N ALA A 36 8.56 14.68 -12.42
CA ALA A 36 8.36 13.85 -13.59
C ALA A 36 7.09 14.26 -14.36
N ILE A 37 5.96 14.49 -13.67
CA ILE A 37 4.72 14.96 -14.31
C ILE A 37 4.96 16.29 -15.04
N VAL A 38 5.59 17.26 -14.38
CA VAL A 38 5.88 18.58 -14.97
C VAL A 38 6.81 18.43 -16.17
N GLY A 39 7.94 17.75 -16.03
CA GLY A 39 8.94 17.62 -17.09
C GLY A 39 8.40 16.89 -18.33
N PHE A 40 7.69 15.77 -18.16
CA PHE A 40 7.09 15.08 -19.29
C PHE A 40 5.90 15.83 -19.90
N SER A 41 5.19 16.64 -19.12
CA SER A 41 4.15 17.55 -19.66
C SER A 41 4.76 18.64 -20.56
N GLU A 42 5.92 19.20 -20.20
CA GLU A 42 6.64 20.18 -21.02
C GLU A 42 7.16 19.53 -22.31
N LEU A 43 7.73 18.32 -22.23
CA LEU A 43 8.20 17.57 -23.40
C LEU A 43 7.06 17.24 -24.37
N MET A 44 5.87 16.94 -23.88
CA MET A 44 4.69 16.68 -24.72
C MET A 44 4.32 17.84 -25.63
N VAL A 45 4.58 19.09 -25.23
CA VAL A 45 4.25 20.29 -26.00
C VAL A 45 5.13 20.41 -27.26
N THR A 46 6.37 19.97 -27.18
CA THR A 46 7.38 20.09 -28.26
C THR A 46 7.60 18.78 -29.02
N CYS A 47 7.05 17.67 -28.56
CA CYS A 47 7.16 16.37 -29.20
C CYS A 47 6.18 16.29 -30.39
N ASP A 48 6.62 15.84 -31.55
CA ASP A 48 5.75 15.61 -32.71
C ASP A 48 5.48 14.12 -32.95
N ASP A 49 6.29 13.23 -32.36
CA ASP A 49 6.15 11.78 -32.51
C ASP A 49 4.97 11.24 -31.68
N PRO A 50 3.97 10.59 -32.31
CA PRO A 50 2.82 10.03 -31.59
C PRO A 50 3.18 8.90 -30.61
N GLU A 51 4.19 8.09 -30.89
CA GLU A 51 4.62 6.99 -30.02
C GLU A 51 5.33 7.54 -28.78
N GLU A 52 6.22 8.52 -28.94
CA GLU A 52 6.83 9.20 -27.79
C GLU A 52 5.79 9.92 -26.93
N LYS A 53 4.80 10.59 -27.53
CA LYS A 53 3.70 11.20 -26.79
C LYS A 53 2.96 10.21 -25.93
N LYS A 54 2.70 9.02 -26.46
CA LYS A 54 2.04 7.95 -25.72
C LYS A 54 2.86 7.45 -24.53
N GLU A 55 4.18 7.37 -24.73
CA GLU A 55 5.09 7.02 -23.62
C GLU A 55 5.08 8.09 -22.52
N TYR A 56 5.14 9.38 -22.88
CA TYR A 56 5.07 10.48 -21.91
C TYR A 56 3.75 10.48 -21.15
N ILE A 57 2.62 10.22 -21.81
CA ILE A 57 1.31 10.07 -21.16
C ILE A 57 1.34 8.94 -20.13
N ASN A 58 1.89 7.78 -20.48
CA ASN A 58 1.99 6.65 -19.56
C ASN A 58 2.85 6.98 -18.33
N ILE A 59 3.96 7.71 -18.53
CA ILE A 59 4.83 8.16 -17.43
C ILE A 59 4.09 9.14 -16.54
N ILE A 60 3.39 10.13 -17.11
CA ILE A 60 2.58 11.08 -16.34
C ILE A 60 1.50 10.37 -15.53
N GLN A 61 0.77 9.43 -16.16
CA GLN A 61 -0.29 8.69 -15.48
C GLN A 61 0.24 7.85 -14.31
N SER A 62 1.34 7.12 -14.52
CA SER A 62 1.94 6.29 -13.47
C SER A 62 2.45 7.12 -12.28
N ASN A 63 3.02 8.30 -12.54
CA ASN A 63 3.47 9.21 -11.48
C ASN A 63 2.29 9.88 -10.76
N ASN A 64 1.21 10.19 -11.47
CA ASN A 64 -0.01 10.71 -10.85
C ASN A 64 -0.66 9.66 -9.90
N GLU A 65 -0.73 8.40 -10.32
CA GLU A 65 -1.19 7.31 -9.45
C GLU A 65 -0.29 7.11 -8.21
N LEU A 66 1.02 7.26 -8.38
CA LEU A 66 1.96 7.21 -7.25
C LEU A 66 1.70 8.35 -6.27
N LEU A 67 1.53 9.58 -6.78
CA LEU A 67 1.25 10.76 -5.97
C LEU A 67 -0.06 10.63 -5.19
N LEU A 68 -1.12 10.15 -5.84
CA LEU A 68 -2.41 9.89 -5.18
C LEU A 68 -2.30 8.86 -4.06
N ARG A 69 -1.50 7.81 -4.25
CA ARG A 69 -1.22 6.82 -3.18
C ARG A 69 -0.52 7.46 -2.00
N LEU A 70 0.54 8.24 -2.23
CA LEU A 70 1.28 8.93 -1.18
C LEU A 70 0.39 9.88 -0.37
N ILE A 71 -0.48 10.65 -1.05
CA ILE A 71 -1.43 11.54 -0.38
C ILE A 71 -2.40 10.74 0.51
N ASN A 72 -2.94 9.63 0.00
CA ASN A 72 -3.84 8.78 0.77
C ASN A 72 -3.14 8.15 1.99
N ASP A 73 -1.88 7.73 1.85
CA ASP A 73 -1.09 7.17 2.96
C ASP A 73 -0.84 8.23 4.05
N ILE A 74 -0.57 9.49 3.68
CA ILE A 74 -0.43 10.62 4.62
C ILE A 74 -1.76 10.89 5.34
N LEU A 75 -2.86 10.91 4.60
CA LEU A 75 -4.20 11.13 5.19
C LEU A 75 -4.59 10.00 6.14
N ASP A 76 -4.27 8.75 5.78
CA ASP A 76 -4.52 7.59 6.64
C ASP A 76 -3.68 7.67 7.93
N LEU A 77 -2.40 8.04 7.83
CA LEU A 77 -1.55 8.25 9.01
C LEU A 77 -2.11 9.35 9.92
N SER A 78 -2.53 10.48 9.34
CA SER A 78 -3.14 11.59 10.09
C SER A 78 -4.41 11.16 10.85
N LYS A 79 -5.25 10.32 10.22
CA LYS A 79 -6.45 9.74 10.87
C LYS A 79 -6.09 8.79 12.01
N ILE A 80 -5.01 8.00 11.85
CA ILE A 80 -4.50 7.10 12.90
C ILE A 80 -4.00 7.90 14.09
N GLU A 81 -3.18 8.94 13.85
CA GLU A 81 -2.63 9.80 14.91
C GLU A 81 -3.72 10.56 15.69
N SER A 82 -4.75 11.03 14.99
CA SER A 82 -5.88 11.73 15.62
C SER A 82 -6.87 10.82 16.33
N GLY A 83 -6.71 9.50 16.20
CA GLY A 83 -7.66 8.51 16.74
C GLY A 83 -9.02 8.48 16.02
N ILE A 84 -9.18 9.24 14.94
CA ILE A 84 -10.41 9.35 14.15
C ILE A 84 -10.40 8.27 13.05
N ILE A 85 -10.41 7.02 13.45
CA ILE A 85 -10.59 5.92 12.50
C ILE A 85 -12.06 5.49 12.53
N GLU A 86 -12.85 5.93 11.56
CA GLU A 86 -14.16 5.35 11.32
C GLU A 86 -13.96 3.91 10.81
N ARG A 87 -14.31 2.94 11.64
CA ARG A 87 -14.31 1.52 11.26
C ARG A 87 -15.69 1.16 10.72
N ARG A 88 -15.80 0.95 9.43
CA ARG A 88 -17.04 0.49 8.78
C ARG A 88 -17.03 -1.03 8.71
N LYS A 89 -17.45 -1.66 9.81
CA LYS A 89 -17.59 -3.12 9.84
C LYS A 89 -18.79 -3.56 9.01
N GLU A 90 -18.57 -4.51 8.11
CA GLU A 90 -19.61 -5.18 7.32
C GLU A 90 -19.36 -6.69 7.31
N ASN A 91 -20.44 -7.44 7.11
CA ASN A 91 -20.35 -8.89 6.91
C ASN A 91 -19.98 -9.18 5.46
N PHE A 92 -18.91 -9.92 5.24
CA PHE A 92 -18.52 -10.35 3.90
C PHE A 92 -17.83 -11.70 3.92
N ASN A 93 -17.80 -12.35 2.75
CA ASN A 93 -17.10 -13.60 2.56
C ASN A 93 -15.62 -13.33 2.25
N LEU A 94 -14.73 -13.70 3.19
CA LEU A 94 -13.29 -13.51 3.09
C LEU A 94 -12.68 -14.27 1.90
N ALA A 95 -13.19 -15.47 1.58
CA ALA A 95 -12.72 -16.24 0.44
C ALA A 95 -12.89 -15.47 -0.88
N LYS A 96 -14.02 -14.75 -1.05
CA LYS A 96 -14.22 -13.89 -2.22
C LYS A 96 -13.22 -12.77 -2.30
N VAL A 97 -12.94 -12.09 -1.17
CA VAL A 97 -11.94 -11.01 -1.11
C VAL A 97 -10.54 -11.55 -1.41
N CYS A 98 -10.19 -12.71 -0.87
CA CYS A 98 -8.92 -13.36 -1.14
C CYS A 98 -8.73 -13.67 -2.63
N ASN A 99 -9.76 -14.22 -3.28
CA ASN A 99 -9.75 -14.50 -4.71
C ASN A 99 -9.68 -13.22 -5.56
N GLU A 100 -10.41 -12.16 -5.21
CA GLU A 100 -10.34 -10.86 -5.89
C GLU A 100 -8.92 -10.29 -5.86
N LEU A 101 -8.25 -10.34 -4.71
CA LEU A 101 -6.87 -9.89 -4.55
C LEU A 101 -5.89 -10.78 -5.31
N PHE A 102 -6.07 -12.08 -5.28
CA PHE A 102 -5.26 -13.04 -6.02
C PHE A 102 -5.27 -12.73 -7.53
N VAL A 103 -6.46 -12.62 -8.13
CA VAL A 103 -6.61 -12.29 -9.56
C VAL A 103 -5.98 -10.92 -9.88
N THR A 104 -6.19 -9.93 -9.00
CA THR A 104 -5.63 -8.58 -9.19
C THR A 104 -4.10 -8.59 -9.18
N ILE A 105 -3.49 -9.34 -8.27
CA ILE A 105 -2.03 -9.44 -8.18
C ILE A 105 -1.47 -10.29 -9.32
N GLN A 106 -2.12 -11.39 -9.66
CA GLN A 106 -1.71 -12.24 -10.78
C GLN A 106 -1.63 -11.46 -12.10
N ALA A 107 -2.60 -10.57 -12.35
CA ALA A 107 -2.60 -9.71 -13.53
C ALA A 107 -1.47 -8.66 -13.54
N LYS A 108 -0.92 -8.31 -12.36
CA LYS A 108 0.19 -7.36 -12.21
C LYS A 108 1.56 -8.01 -12.21
N MET A 109 1.62 -9.33 -12.10
CA MET A 109 2.88 -10.07 -12.11
C MET A 109 3.42 -10.16 -13.54
N THR A 110 4.62 -9.64 -13.74
CA THR A 110 5.34 -9.69 -15.02
C THR A 110 6.55 -10.61 -14.99
N ASN A 111 7.01 -11.00 -13.80
CA ASN A 111 8.18 -11.85 -13.64
C ASN A 111 7.80 -13.35 -13.77
N PRO A 112 8.21 -14.06 -14.84
CA PRO A 112 7.85 -15.47 -15.05
C PRO A 112 8.53 -16.43 -14.06
N ASN A 113 9.55 -15.97 -13.33
CA ASN A 113 10.27 -16.80 -12.34
C ASN A 113 9.60 -16.79 -10.95
N VAL A 114 8.48 -16.10 -10.80
CA VAL A 114 7.73 -16.00 -9.54
C VAL A 114 6.33 -16.51 -9.73
N GLU A 115 5.97 -17.53 -8.96
CA GLU A 115 4.63 -18.11 -8.94
C GLU A 115 3.78 -17.48 -7.82
N LEU A 116 2.54 -17.13 -8.09
CA LEU A 116 1.58 -16.73 -7.06
C LEU A 116 0.75 -17.94 -6.63
N ARG A 117 0.76 -18.24 -5.33
CA ARG A 117 0.02 -19.37 -4.74
C ARG A 117 -1.05 -18.87 -3.79
N LEU A 118 -2.27 -19.38 -3.99
CA LEU A 118 -3.38 -19.15 -3.08
C LEU A 118 -3.47 -20.30 -2.08
N ASP A 119 -3.50 -19.97 -0.80
CA ASP A 119 -3.63 -20.94 0.29
C ASP A 119 -4.77 -20.50 1.22
N GLY A 120 -5.70 -21.39 1.46
CA GLY A 120 -6.83 -21.13 2.34
C GLY A 120 -7.89 -22.22 2.21
N PRO A 121 -8.81 -22.29 3.16
CA PRO A 121 -9.89 -23.23 3.09
C PRO A 121 -10.78 -22.92 1.86
N ASN A 122 -11.12 -23.95 1.09
CA ASN A 122 -12.05 -23.86 -0.05
C ASN A 122 -13.50 -23.59 0.38
N SER A 123 -13.75 -23.36 1.69
CA SER A 123 -15.05 -23.09 2.27
C SER A 123 -15.32 -21.59 2.43
N GLU A 124 -16.59 -21.24 2.44
CA GLU A 124 -17.00 -19.88 2.77
C GLU A 124 -16.54 -19.49 4.17
N CYS A 125 -15.93 -18.33 4.30
CA CYS A 125 -15.51 -17.75 5.57
C CYS A 125 -16.14 -16.36 5.71
N TRP A 126 -17.16 -16.25 6.54
CA TRP A 126 -17.85 -14.99 6.79
C TRP A 126 -17.22 -14.28 7.99
N VAL A 127 -16.90 -13.00 7.80
CA VAL A 127 -16.23 -12.18 8.81
C VAL A 127 -16.91 -10.82 8.94
N LEU A 128 -16.88 -10.25 10.15
CA LEU A 128 -17.37 -8.89 10.44
C LEU A 128 -16.18 -7.94 10.62
N LEU A 129 -15.69 -7.39 9.55
CA LEU A 129 -14.51 -6.51 9.51
C LEU A 129 -14.76 -5.31 8.56
N ASP A 130 -13.84 -4.36 8.55
CA ASP A 130 -13.78 -3.34 7.51
C ASP A 130 -13.12 -3.92 6.26
N ARG A 131 -13.93 -4.23 5.25
CA ARG A 131 -13.50 -4.87 4.00
C ARG A 131 -12.48 -4.03 3.25
N ASN A 132 -12.67 -2.72 3.20
CA ASN A 132 -11.79 -1.83 2.43
C ASN A 132 -10.42 -1.72 3.10
N ARG A 133 -10.39 -1.58 4.42
CA ARG A 133 -9.14 -1.56 5.19
C ARG A 133 -8.40 -2.90 5.11
N LEU A 134 -9.13 -4.00 5.19
CA LEU A 134 -8.54 -5.32 5.02
C LEU A 134 -7.89 -5.46 3.65
N LYS A 135 -8.61 -5.09 2.57
CA LYS A 135 -8.08 -5.11 1.21
C LYS A 135 -6.83 -4.22 1.08
N GLN A 136 -6.85 -3.04 1.65
CA GLN A 136 -5.74 -2.08 1.62
C GLN A 136 -4.49 -2.68 2.26
N VAL A 137 -4.60 -3.21 3.48
CA VAL A 137 -3.48 -3.82 4.20
C VAL A 137 -2.93 -5.02 3.43
N TRP A 138 -3.80 -5.92 3.00
CA TRP A 138 -3.40 -7.13 2.29
C TRP A 138 -2.74 -6.81 0.94
N MET A 139 -3.30 -5.83 0.20
CA MET A 139 -2.71 -5.36 -1.07
C MET A 139 -1.33 -4.74 -0.87
N ASN A 140 -1.10 -4.00 0.21
CA ASN A 140 0.22 -3.43 0.53
C ASN A 140 1.27 -4.52 0.73
N PHE A 141 0.94 -5.58 1.48
CA PHE A 141 1.86 -6.72 1.63
C PHE A 141 2.10 -7.45 0.31
N LEU A 142 1.07 -7.70 -0.47
CA LEU A 142 1.18 -8.38 -1.76
C LEU A 142 2.02 -7.59 -2.76
N THR A 143 1.81 -6.28 -2.88
CA THR A 143 2.61 -5.44 -3.78
C THR A 143 4.07 -5.36 -3.35
N ASN A 144 4.35 -5.35 -2.05
CA ASN A 144 5.70 -5.42 -1.51
C ASN A 144 6.35 -6.79 -1.82
N ALA A 145 5.61 -7.88 -1.63
CA ALA A 145 6.09 -9.22 -1.98
C ALA A 145 6.45 -9.34 -3.47
N VAL A 146 5.58 -8.82 -4.37
CA VAL A 146 5.86 -8.81 -5.83
C VAL A 146 7.12 -8.02 -6.17
N LYS A 147 7.34 -6.86 -5.53
CA LYS A 147 8.54 -6.04 -5.76
C LYS A 147 9.82 -6.70 -5.26
N CYS A 148 9.77 -7.40 -4.13
CA CYS A 148 10.94 -7.94 -3.45
C CYS A 148 11.31 -9.37 -3.89
N THR A 149 10.38 -10.14 -4.45
CA THR A 149 10.60 -11.53 -4.83
C THR A 149 11.15 -11.61 -6.25
N LYS A 150 12.39 -12.09 -6.39
CA LYS A 150 13.06 -12.23 -7.70
C LYS A 150 12.81 -13.59 -8.35
N SER A 151 12.64 -14.65 -7.56
CA SER A 151 12.35 -16.02 -8.02
C SER A 151 11.70 -16.82 -6.91
N GLY A 152 11.02 -17.91 -7.26
CA GLY A 152 10.33 -18.80 -6.33
C GLY A 152 8.82 -18.55 -6.32
N TYR A 153 8.23 -18.33 -5.14
CA TYR A 153 6.80 -18.13 -5.06
C TYR A 153 6.41 -17.10 -4.00
N ILE A 154 5.25 -16.48 -4.22
CA ILE A 154 4.54 -15.65 -3.25
C ILE A 154 3.29 -16.43 -2.84
N LYS A 155 3.14 -16.71 -1.56
CA LYS A 155 2.00 -17.42 -1.01
C LYS A 155 1.11 -16.46 -0.27
N MET A 156 -0.16 -16.36 -0.63
CA MET A 156 -1.16 -15.57 0.08
C MET A 156 -2.30 -16.45 0.57
N GLY A 157 -2.88 -16.09 1.69
CA GLY A 157 -3.99 -16.87 2.20
C GLY A 157 -4.48 -16.44 3.57
N TYR A 158 -5.38 -17.25 4.12
CA TYR A 158 -5.92 -17.09 5.47
C TYR A 158 -6.17 -18.46 6.11
N GLY A 159 -6.14 -18.47 7.44
CA GLY A 159 -6.45 -19.65 8.25
C GLY A 159 -7.23 -19.27 9.49
N ILE A 160 -8.06 -20.20 9.98
CA ILE A 160 -8.77 -20.06 11.25
C ILE A 160 -7.94 -20.79 12.29
N GLU A 161 -7.45 -20.06 13.27
CA GLU A 161 -6.67 -20.58 14.40
C GLU A 161 -7.47 -20.47 15.72
N ARG A 162 -6.96 -21.07 16.80
CA ARG A 162 -7.65 -21.01 18.11
C ARG A 162 -7.84 -19.58 18.63
N GLU A 163 -6.94 -18.68 18.28
CA GLU A 163 -6.94 -17.29 18.73
C GLU A 163 -7.62 -16.32 17.74
N GLY A 164 -8.11 -16.81 16.60
CA GLY A 164 -8.81 -16.01 15.62
C GLY A 164 -8.45 -16.30 14.17
N LEU A 165 -8.61 -15.29 13.32
CA LEU A 165 -8.33 -15.34 11.90
C LEU A 165 -6.89 -14.86 11.64
N ARG A 166 -6.07 -15.71 11.02
CA ARG A 166 -4.75 -15.34 10.50
C ARG A 166 -4.84 -15.08 9.01
N ILE A 167 -4.35 -13.92 8.57
CA ILE A 167 -4.19 -13.53 7.18
C ILE A 167 -2.69 -13.37 6.93
N TYR A 168 -2.19 -13.83 5.79
CA TYR A 168 -0.75 -13.84 5.52
C TYR A 168 -0.41 -13.66 4.03
N VAL A 169 0.79 -13.19 3.82
CA VAL A 169 1.52 -13.16 2.56
C VAL A 169 2.92 -13.70 2.82
#